data_350d3f05c334d4bf49cb9169521cfb9a
#
_entry.id   350d3f05c334d4bf49cb9169521cfb9a
#
_cell.length_a   1.000
_cell.length_b   1.000
_cell.length_c   1.000
_cell.angle_alpha   90.00
_cell.angle_beta   90.00
_cell.angle_gamma   90.00
#
_symmetry.space_group_name_H-M   'P 1'
#
loop_
_entity.id
_entity.type
_entity.pdbx_description
1 polymer ?
#
loop_
_entity_poly.entity_id
_entity_poly.type
_entity_poly.pdbx_seq_one_letter_code
_entity_poly.pdbx_strand_id
1 'polypeptide(L)'
;MNKIKSLFAAITLATCILAVIPAVAQSTSEAQSAASLAVVMEFLANTAPDKVEAAAERLAAPDATYVSLNFDNPELRKILPWTGTNKGPKAFSSLFLQVQDYWKIEDFTVSTKISSGEDVAIFGKFTYRSVAVDQVFTSPFSIHAKVRDGKMTYFQFMEDTYASASSFRQSGSWTVKTSANAAPFTVAAD
;
A
#
# COMPACT_ATOMS: atom_id res chain seq x y z
N MET A 1 87.44 -19.59 -14.27
CA MET A 1 86.41 -18.82 -15.04
C MET A 1 85.06 -19.41 -14.74
N ASN A 2 84.42 -18.91 -13.67
CA ASN A 2 83.06 -19.37 -13.32
C ASN A 2 82.15 -18.14 -13.15
N LYS A 3 81.19 -18.03 -14.01
CA LYS A 3 80.16 -16.95 -13.97
C LYS A 3 79.05 -17.32 -12.98
N ILE A 4 78.95 -16.55 -11.90
CA ILE A 4 77.83 -16.65 -10.96
C ILE A 4 76.66 -15.86 -11.56
N LYS A 5 75.57 -16.57 -11.87
CA LYS A 5 74.28 -15.96 -12.27
C LYS A 5 73.49 -15.62 -11.00
N SER A 6 73.28 -14.34 -10.76
CA SER A 6 72.42 -13.83 -9.71
C SER A 6 70.93 -14.01 -10.13
N LEU A 7 70.18 -14.72 -9.31
CA LEU A 7 68.75 -14.92 -9.49
C LEU A 7 68.01 -13.91 -8.58
N PHE A 8 67.46 -12.84 -9.17
CA PHE A 8 66.56 -11.92 -8.45
C PHE A 8 65.19 -12.54 -8.41
N ALA A 9 64.74 -12.98 -7.23
CA ALA A 9 63.34 -13.36 -6.98
C ALA A 9 62.53 -12.06 -6.72
N ALA A 10 61.63 -11.74 -7.65
CA ALA A 10 60.63 -10.69 -7.45
C ALA A 10 59.50 -11.24 -6.57
N ILE A 11 59.39 -10.74 -5.35
CA ILE A 11 58.27 -11.01 -4.47
C ILE A 11 57.15 -10.05 -4.87
N THR A 12 56.12 -10.56 -5.56
CA THR A 12 54.92 -9.82 -5.86
C THR A 12 54.03 -9.84 -4.63
N LEU A 13 53.93 -8.71 -3.94
CA LEU A 13 53.03 -8.50 -2.80
C LEU A 13 51.62 -8.32 -3.36
N ALA A 14 50.78 -9.36 -3.34
CA ALA A 14 49.35 -9.25 -3.68
C ALA A 14 48.62 -8.57 -2.53
N THR A 15 48.36 -7.29 -2.70
CA THR A 15 47.52 -6.51 -1.76
C THR A 15 46.07 -6.94 -1.97
N CYS A 16 45.55 -7.84 -1.14
CA CYS A 16 44.09 -8.10 -1.06
C CYS A 16 43.43 -6.85 -0.47
N ILE A 17 42.83 -6.03 -1.34
CA ILE A 17 41.90 -5.00 -0.93
C ILE A 17 40.60 -5.71 -0.56
N LEU A 18 40.45 -6.04 0.73
CA LEU A 18 39.14 -6.38 1.30
C LEU A 18 38.27 -5.14 1.19
N ALA A 19 37.32 -5.17 0.25
CA ALA A 19 36.27 -4.17 0.17
C ALA A 19 35.41 -4.28 1.45
N VAL A 20 35.72 -3.47 2.44
CA VAL A 20 34.84 -3.24 3.60
C VAL A 20 33.62 -2.51 3.06
N ILE A 21 32.57 -3.26 2.67
CA ILE A 21 31.24 -2.68 2.41
C ILE A 21 30.75 -2.18 3.74
N PRO A 22 30.50 -0.87 3.89
CA PRO A 22 30.36 -0.28 5.20
C PRO A 22 29.03 -0.70 5.84
N ALA A 23 29.07 -1.22 7.05
CA ALA A 23 27.93 -1.41 7.95
C ALA A 23 27.07 -0.14 8.12
N VAL A 24 27.64 1.03 7.82
CA VAL A 24 26.97 2.35 7.81
C VAL A 24 25.87 2.45 6.74
N ALA A 25 26.06 1.89 5.54
CA ALA A 25 25.04 1.96 4.49
C ALA A 25 23.81 1.07 4.80
N GLN A 26 24.02 -0.05 5.46
CA GLN A 26 22.95 -0.95 5.88
C GLN A 26 22.13 -0.35 7.04
N SER A 27 22.78 0.28 8.01
CA SER A 27 22.11 0.95 9.13
C SER A 27 21.28 2.16 8.68
N THR A 28 21.72 2.90 7.66
CA THR A 28 20.94 4.02 7.09
C THR A 28 19.73 3.54 6.33
N SER A 29 19.81 2.42 5.60
CA SER A 29 18.67 1.80 4.89
C SER A 29 17.62 1.26 5.86
N GLU A 30 18.03 0.61 6.96
CA GLU A 30 17.13 0.12 8.00
C GLU A 30 16.42 1.27 8.73
N ALA A 31 17.15 2.33 9.08
CA ALA A 31 16.60 3.53 9.69
C ALA A 31 15.58 4.22 8.77
N GLN A 32 15.88 4.34 7.47
CA GLN A 32 14.95 4.87 6.49
C GLN A 32 13.69 4.02 6.39
N SER A 33 13.82 2.70 6.33
CA SER A 33 12.68 1.78 6.27
C SER A 33 11.78 1.91 7.50
N ALA A 34 12.37 1.99 8.69
CA ALA A 34 11.63 2.18 9.94
C ALA A 34 10.91 3.55 9.97
N ALA A 35 11.57 4.62 9.52
CA ALA A 35 10.99 5.95 9.45
C ALA A 35 9.82 6.00 8.45
N SER A 36 9.95 5.38 7.27
CA SER A 36 8.89 5.29 6.28
C SER A 36 7.66 4.55 6.82
N LEU A 37 7.88 3.42 7.49
CA LEU A 37 6.81 2.66 8.14
C LEU A 37 6.11 3.49 9.23
N ALA A 38 6.87 4.23 10.04
CA ALA A 38 6.32 5.05 11.11
C ALA A 38 5.35 6.13 10.57
N VAL A 39 5.70 6.81 9.47
CA VAL A 39 4.84 7.81 8.82
C VAL A 39 3.50 7.22 8.38
N VAL A 40 3.52 6.07 7.72
CA VAL A 40 2.30 5.40 7.25
C VAL A 40 1.44 4.92 8.42
N MET A 41 2.06 4.33 9.45
CA MET A 41 1.34 3.88 10.64
C MET A 41 0.76 5.04 11.44
N GLU A 42 1.47 6.17 11.51
CA GLU A 42 0.97 7.38 12.16
C GLU A 42 -0.26 7.93 11.42
N PHE A 43 -0.24 7.95 10.08
CA PHE A 43 -1.41 8.33 9.30
C PHE A 43 -2.61 7.40 9.59
N LEU A 44 -2.42 6.08 9.52
CA LEU A 44 -3.48 5.10 9.77
C LEU A 44 -4.06 5.20 11.20
N ALA A 45 -3.25 5.56 12.19
CA ALA A 45 -3.71 5.77 13.57
C ALA A 45 -4.54 7.07 13.74
N ASN A 46 -4.56 7.96 12.75
CA ASN A 46 -5.22 9.26 12.80
C ASN A 46 -6.25 9.45 11.68
N THR A 47 -6.95 8.38 11.29
CA THR A 47 -8.00 8.42 10.25
C THR A 47 -9.40 8.73 10.79
N ALA A 48 -9.55 8.96 12.09
CA ALA A 48 -10.79 9.41 12.69
C ALA A 48 -11.20 10.82 12.15
N PRO A 49 -12.52 11.14 12.07
CA PRO A 49 -13.00 12.36 11.44
C PRO A 49 -12.41 13.65 12.00
N ASP A 50 -12.17 13.70 13.30
CA ASP A 50 -11.62 14.85 14.02
C ASP A 50 -10.08 15.00 13.86
N LYS A 51 -9.40 14.02 13.24
CA LYS A 51 -7.93 13.95 13.16
C LYS A 51 -7.40 13.87 11.73
N VAL A 52 -8.16 13.26 10.83
CA VAL A 52 -7.65 12.85 9.50
C VAL A 52 -7.19 14.03 8.66
N GLU A 53 -7.82 15.18 8.76
CA GLU A 53 -7.43 16.37 7.98
C GLU A 53 -6.05 16.88 8.41
N ALA A 54 -5.84 17.06 9.72
CA ALA A 54 -4.56 17.51 10.26
C ALA A 54 -3.44 16.46 10.01
N ALA A 55 -3.77 15.16 10.08
CA ALA A 55 -2.82 14.10 9.77
C ALA A 55 -2.43 14.11 8.29
N ALA A 56 -3.38 14.25 7.38
CA ALA A 56 -3.13 14.32 5.95
C ALA A 56 -2.24 15.52 5.57
N GLU A 57 -2.53 16.71 6.07
CA GLU A 57 -1.73 17.92 5.83
C GLU A 57 -0.29 17.78 6.34
N ARG A 58 -0.09 17.11 7.45
CA ARG A 58 1.24 16.91 8.04
C ARG A 58 2.01 15.80 7.36
N LEU A 59 1.38 14.68 7.00
CA LEU A 59 2.02 13.43 6.60
C LEU A 59 2.00 13.16 5.09
N ALA A 60 1.17 13.84 4.30
CA ALA A 60 1.18 13.71 2.85
C ALA A 60 1.94 14.88 2.19
N ALA A 61 2.64 14.59 1.10
CA ALA A 61 3.28 15.61 0.28
C ALA A 61 2.21 16.44 -0.48
N PRO A 62 2.48 17.70 -0.84
CA PRO A 62 1.51 18.56 -1.53
C PRO A 62 1.01 17.97 -2.86
N ASP A 63 1.84 17.19 -3.55
CA ASP A 63 1.57 16.51 -4.81
C ASP A 63 1.35 14.99 -4.66
N ALA A 64 1.21 14.49 -3.43
CA ALA A 64 1.02 13.08 -3.14
C ALA A 64 -0.12 12.49 -3.96
N THR A 65 0.08 11.29 -4.47
CA THR A 65 -0.95 10.55 -5.20
C THR A 65 -1.63 9.56 -4.26
N TYR A 66 -2.95 9.65 -4.16
CA TYR A 66 -3.79 8.66 -3.51
C TYR A 66 -4.55 7.84 -4.56
N VAL A 67 -4.43 6.52 -4.50
CA VAL A 67 -5.20 5.58 -5.32
C VAL A 67 -6.11 4.77 -4.41
N SER A 68 -7.41 4.90 -4.60
CA SER A 68 -8.41 4.09 -3.92
C SER A 68 -8.89 2.98 -4.83
N LEU A 69 -8.59 1.74 -4.46
CA LEU A 69 -8.90 0.47 -5.11
C LEU A 69 -8.27 0.30 -6.49
N ASN A 70 -8.51 1.21 -7.42
CA ASN A 70 -7.99 1.19 -8.79
C ASN A 70 -7.66 2.59 -9.30
N PHE A 71 -6.93 2.67 -10.41
CA PHE A 71 -6.52 3.95 -10.98
C PHE A 71 -7.68 4.75 -11.57
N ASP A 72 -8.55 4.07 -12.32
CA ASP A 72 -9.77 4.62 -12.88
C ASP A 72 -10.73 3.49 -13.29
N ASN A 73 -11.96 3.54 -12.77
CA ASN A 73 -13.05 2.65 -13.13
C ASN A 73 -14.39 3.38 -12.96
N PRO A 74 -14.90 4.00 -14.03
CA PRO A 74 -16.13 4.78 -13.96
C PRO A 74 -17.37 3.98 -13.51
N GLU A 75 -17.44 2.69 -13.82
CA GLU A 75 -18.56 1.84 -13.40
C GLU A 75 -18.49 1.54 -11.91
N LEU A 76 -17.30 1.23 -11.39
CA LEU A 76 -17.12 1.02 -9.95
C LEU A 76 -17.41 2.30 -9.17
N ARG A 77 -17.02 3.47 -9.69
CA ARG A 77 -17.26 4.77 -9.05
C ARG A 77 -18.74 5.10 -8.86
N LYS A 78 -19.63 4.52 -9.66
CA LYS A 78 -21.08 4.66 -9.45
C LYS A 78 -21.56 3.95 -8.18
N ILE A 79 -20.83 2.92 -7.74
CA ILE A 79 -21.15 2.13 -6.55
C ILE A 79 -20.32 2.61 -5.36
N LEU A 80 -19.01 2.83 -5.58
CA LEU A 80 -18.01 3.25 -4.59
C LEU A 80 -17.45 4.62 -5.01
N PRO A 81 -18.12 5.74 -4.65
CA PRO A 81 -17.81 7.08 -5.22
C PRO A 81 -16.41 7.60 -4.93
N TRP A 82 -15.76 7.07 -3.88
CA TRP A 82 -14.41 7.46 -3.46
C TRP A 82 -13.28 6.77 -4.24
N THR A 83 -13.59 5.86 -5.18
CA THR A 83 -12.58 5.11 -5.93
C THR A 83 -11.88 5.93 -7.01
N GLY A 84 -10.66 5.53 -7.35
CA GLY A 84 -9.85 6.15 -8.38
C GLY A 84 -8.64 6.89 -7.85
N THR A 85 -8.02 7.70 -8.71
CA THR A 85 -6.79 8.44 -8.42
C THR A 85 -7.09 9.89 -8.09
N ASN A 86 -6.57 10.36 -6.96
CA ASN A 86 -6.67 11.74 -6.49
C ASN A 86 -5.29 12.25 -6.02
N LYS A 87 -5.14 13.58 -5.85
CA LYS A 87 -3.86 14.20 -5.50
C LYS A 87 -3.98 15.16 -4.32
N GLY A 88 -2.85 15.25 -3.60
CA GLY A 88 -2.62 16.17 -2.50
C GLY A 88 -3.24 15.72 -1.17
N PRO A 89 -2.88 16.37 -0.06
CA PRO A 89 -3.33 16.02 1.30
C PRO A 89 -4.86 15.94 1.43
N LYS A 90 -5.58 16.85 0.77
CA LYS A 90 -7.06 16.86 0.79
C LYS A 90 -7.66 15.58 0.21
N ALA A 91 -7.00 14.93 -0.75
CA ALA A 91 -7.46 13.64 -1.26
C ALA A 91 -7.45 12.54 -0.18
N PHE A 92 -6.43 12.56 0.67
CA PHE A 92 -6.33 11.62 1.79
C PHE A 92 -7.46 11.84 2.81
N SER A 93 -7.65 13.07 3.29
CA SER A 93 -8.68 13.35 4.29
C SER A 93 -10.10 13.16 3.76
N SER A 94 -10.41 13.70 2.59
CA SER A 94 -11.75 13.63 2.00
C SER A 94 -12.22 12.20 1.78
N LEU A 95 -11.32 11.31 1.36
CA LEU A 95 -11.66 9.92 1.11
C LEU A 95 -12.05 9.19 2.40
N PHE A 96 -11.25 9.33 3.46
CA PHE A 96 -11.55 8.70 4.74
C PHE A 96 -12.83 9.26 5.38
N LEU A 97 -13.11 10.54 5.22
CA LEU A 97 -14.37 11.14 5.66
C LEU A 97 -15.56 10.60 4.85
N GLN A 98 -15.42 10.56 3.51
CA GLN A 98 -16.48 10.07 2.65
C GLN A 98 -16.83 8.60 2.89
N VAL A 99 -15.84 7.73 3.09
CA VAL A 99 -16.06 6.30 3.36
C VAL A 99 -16.93 6.08 4.60
N GLN A 100 -16.79 6.91 5.63
CA GLN A 100 -17.57 6.81 6.86
C GLN A 100 -19.05 7.19 6.69
N ASP A 101 -19.42 7.93 5.65
CA ASP A 101 -20.82 8.20 5.31
C ASP A 101 -21.53 6.96 4.77
N TYR A 102 -20.77 6.04 4.17
CA TYR A 102 -21.30 4.84 3.51
C TYR A 102 -21.15 3.58 4.35
N TRP A 103 -20.11 3.50 5.18
CA TRP A 103 -19.80 2.30 5.97
C TRP A 103 -19.51 2.63 7.43
N LYS A 104 -20.04 1.80 8.32
CA LYS A 104 -19.62 1.73 9.73
C LYS A 104 -18.49 0.72 9.86
N ILE A 105 -17.42 1.12 10.53
CA ILE A 105 -16.28 0.25 10.83
C ILE A 105 -16.66 -0.66 12.00
N GLU A 106 -16.61 -1.98 11.82
CA GLU A 106 -16.81 -2.96 12.88
C GLU A 106 -15.46 -3.55 13.35
N ASP A 107 -14.53 -3.81 12.41
CA ASP A 107 -13.16 -4.26 12.71
C ASP A 107 -12.19 -3.73 11.66
N PHE A 108 -10.95 -3.44 12.09
CA PHE A 108 -9.84 -3.12 11.20
C PHE A 108 -8.54 -3.65 11.82
N THR A 109 -8.02 -4.75 11.28
CA THR A 109 -6.87 -5.46 11.81
C THR A 109 -5.72 -5.45 10.83
N VAL A 110 -4.56 -4.90 11.24
CA VAL A 110 -3.29 -5.00 10.52
C VAL A 110 -2.60 -6.30 10.93
N SER A 111 -2.30 -7.17 9.99
CA SER A 111 -1.63 -8.46 10.22
C SER A 111 -0.13 -8.44 9.92
N THR A 112 0.29 -7.68 8.89
CA THR A 112 1.69 -7.68 8.42
C THR A 112 2.09 -6.29 7.97
N LYS A 113 3.33 -5.92 8.29
CA LYS A 113 3.97 -4.66 7.90
C LYS A 113 5.35 -4.95 7.36
N ILE A 114 5.66 -4.44 6.17
CA ILE A 114 6.95 -4.59 5.51
C ILE A 114 7.38 -3.21 5.02
N SER A 115 8.66 -2.87 5.18
CA SER A 115 9.22 -1.64 4.63
C SER A 115 10.63 -1.87 4.09
N SER A 116 10.97 -1.17 3.01
CA SER A 116 12.29 -1.18 2.39
C SER A 116 12.57 0.19 1.78
N GLY A 117 13.46 0.96 2.40
CA GLY A 117 13.73 2.33 2.00
C GLY A 117 12.47 3.20 2.06
N GLU A 118 12.06 3.75 0.93
CA GLU A 118 10.85 4.57 0.80
C GLU A 118 9.55 3.75 0.73
N ASP A 119 9.62 2.47 0.35
CA ASP A 119 8.44 1.64 0.12
C ASP A 119 7.93 0.98 1.40
N VAL A 120 6.60 1.04 1.58
CA VAL A 120 5.88 0.43 2.70
C VAL A 120 4.73 -0.41 2.16
N ALA A 121 4.64 -1.66 2.61
CA ALA A 121 3.52 -2.55 2.34
C ALA A 121 2.86 -2.96 3.66
N ILE A 122 1.54 -2.84 3.74
CA ILE A 122 0.73 -3.23 4.89
C ILE A 122 -0.36 -4.16 4.42
N PHE A 123 -0.61 -5.22 5.18
CA PHE A 123 -1.66 -6.19 4.91
C PHE A 123 -2.53 -6.38 6.14
N GLY A 124 -3.80 -6.66 5.91
CA GLY A 124 -4.75 -6.89 6.97
C GLY A 124 -6.11 -7.31 6.46
N LYS A 125 -7.09 -7.16 7.32
CA LYS A 125 -8.51 -7.35 7.00
C LYS A 125 -9.33 -6.29 7.72
N PHE A 126 -10.51 -6.02 7.19
CA PHE A 126 -11.51 -5.22 7.85
C PHE A 126 -12.89 -5.84 7.73
N THR A 127 -13.78 -5.49 8.64
CA THR A 127 -15.20 -5.81 8.59
C THR A 127 -15.97 -4.52 8.71
N TYR A 128 -16.77 -4.22 7.69
CA TYR A 128 -17.59 -3.01 7.63
C TYR A 128 -19.05 -3.37 7.41
N ARG A 129 -19.93 -2.45 7.79
CA ARG A 129 -21.37 -2.53 7.59
C ARG A 129 -21.84 -1.37 6.73
N SER A 130 -22.54 -1.64 5.61
CA SER A 130 -23.11 -0.59 4.79
C SER A 130 -24.24 0.15 5.55
N VAL A 131 -24.20 1.47 5.52
CA VAL A 131 -25.20 2.32 6.21
C VAL A 131 -26.57 2.22 5.53
N ALA A 132 -26.57 2.15 4.19
CA ALA A 132 -27.81 2.19 3.40
C ALA A 132 -28.57 0.85 3.37
N VAL A 133 -27.85 -0.28 3.45
CA VAL A 133 -28.43 -1.63 3.22
C VAL A 133 -28.32 -2.52 4.44
N ASP A 134 -27.53 -2.09 5.46
CA ASP A 134 -27.23 -2.85 6.70
C ASP A 134 -26.49 -4.17 6.45
N GLN A 135 -25.82 -4.31 5.31
CA GLN A 135 -25.09 -5.53 4.94
C GLN A 135 -23.66 -5.48 5.47
N VAL A 136 -23.26 -6.53 6.17
CA VAL A 136 -21.88 -6.72 6.67
C VAL A 136 -21.05 -7.43 5.62
N PHE A 137 -19.80 -6.99 5.43
CA PHE A 137 -18.82 -7.69 4.63
C PHE A 137 -17.45 -7.64 5.28
N THR A 138 -16.63 -8.63 4.99
CA THR A 138 -15.22 -8.69 5.40
C THR A 138 -14.36 -8.74 4.16
N SER A 139 -13.30 -7.95 4.15
CA SER A 139 -12.36 -7.89 3.04
C SER A 139 -10.91 -7.99 3.56
N PRO A 140 -10.03 -8.72 2.90
CA PRO A 140 -8.60 -8.47 3.04
C PRO A 140 -8.28 -7.10 2.46
N PHE A 141 -7.23 -6.47 2.96
CA PHE A 141 -6.68 -5.27 2.35
C PHE A 141 -5.17 -5.33 2.23
N SER A 142 -4.67 -4.56 1.28
CA SER A 142 -3.26 -4.21 1.19
C SER A 142 -3.09 -2.73 0.92
N ILE A 143 -2.03 -2.17 1.49
CA ILE A 143 -1.60 -0.80 1.24
C ILE A 143 -0.21 -0.86 0.65
N HIS A 144 0.01 -0.12 -0.44
CA HIS A 144 1.33 0.26 -0.92
C HIS A 144 1.49 1.76 -0.73
N ALA A 145 2.50 2.17 0.02
CA ALA A 145 2.83 3.58 0.20
C ALA A 145 4.31 3.84 -0.12
N LYS A 146 4.61 5.07 -0.54
CA LYS A 146 5.97 5.58 -0.67
C LYS A 146 6.13 6.81 0.20
N VAL A 147 7.24 6.84 0.95
CA VAL A 147 7.57 7.94 1.86
C VAL A 147 8.92 8.52 1.50
N ARG A 148 8.96 9.83 1.29
CA ARG A 148 10.16 10.60 1.03
C ARG A 148 10.17 11.84 1.90
N ASP A 149 11.30 12.15 2.51
CA ASP A 149 11.49 13.33 3.37
C ASP A 149 10.42 13.45 4.47
N GLY A 150 10.05 12.30 5.06
CA GLY A 150 9.06 12.23 6.13
C GLY A 150 7.59 12.42 5.70
N LYS A 151 7.31 12.41 4.40
CA LYS A 151 5.95 12.56 3.85
C LYS A 151 5.60 11.46 2.86
N MET A 152 4.36 10.99 2.89
CA MET A 152 3.82 10.10 1.86
C MET A 152 3.74 10.84 0.53
N THR A 153 4.36 10.29 -0.51
CA THR A 153 4.28 10.77 -1.90
C THR A 153 3.32 9.93 -2.73
N TYR A 154 3.07 8.70 -2.28
CA TYR A 154 2.14 7.76 -2.89
C TYR A 154 1.45 6.93 -1.81
N PHE A 155 0.18 6.64 -2.01
CA PHE A 155 -0.60 5.75 -1.16
C PHE A 155 -1.66 5.06 -2.01
N GLN A 156 -1.67 3.73 -2.04
CA GLN A 156 -2.71 2.94 -2.67
C GLN A 156 -3.31 1.98 -1.67
N PHE A 157 -4.64 2.04 -1.52
CA PHE A 157 -5.42 1.09 -0.75
C PHE A 157 -6.11 0.11 -1.70
N MET A 158 -5.95 -1.17 -1.47
CA MET A 158 -6.54 -2.26 -2.27
C MET A 158 -7.34 -3.19 -1.36
N GLU A 159 -8.48 -3.65 -1.85
CA GLU A 159 -9.39 -4.55 -1.11
C GLU A 159 -10.12 -5.49 -2.06
N ASP A 160 -10.91 -6.42 -1.54
CA ASP A 160 -11.85 -7.22 -2.33
C ASP A 160 -13.00 -6.31 -2.84
N THR A 161 -12.81 -5.80 -4.04
CA THR A 161 -13.74 -4.87 -4.68
C THR A 161 -15.12 -5.52 -4.94
N TYR A 162 -15.17 -6.84 -5.13
CA TYR A 162 -16.45 -7.54 -5.29
C TYR A 162 -17.24 -7.55 -3.97
N ALA A 163 -16.59 -7.87 -2.86
CA ALA A 163 -17.22 -7.87 -1.54
C ALA A 163 -17.71 -6.45 -1.16
N SER A 164 -16.86 -5.42 -1.33
CA SER A 164 -17.23 -4.05 -1.00
C SER A 164 -18.35 -3.50 -1.88
N ALA A 165 -18.31 -3.72 -3.19
CA ALA A 165 -19.41 -3.32 -4.09
C ALA A 165 -20.70 -4.08 -3.80
N SER A 166 -20.60 -5.37 -3.47
CA SER A 166 -21.76 -6.19 -3.12
C SER A 166 -22.46 -5.72 -1.84
N SER A 167 -21.73 -5.06 -0.90
CA SER A 167 -22.32 -4.56 0.34
C SER A 167 -23.40 -3.48 0.14
N PHE A 168 -23.55 -2.95 -1.08
CA PHE A 168 -24.59 -1.99 -1.47
C PHE A 168 -25.65 -2.61 -2.39
N ARG A 169 -25.52 -3.91 -2.71
CA ARG A 169 -26.41 -4.57 -3.66
C ARG A 169 -27.72 -4.97 -2.97
N GLN A 170 -28.86 -4.54 -3.53
CA GLN A 170 -30.19 -4.90 -3.03
C GLN A 170 -30.85 -6.01 -3.84
N SER A 171 -30.56 -6.10 -5.14
CA SER A 171 -31.23 -7.04 -6.02
C SER A 171 -30.47 -7.22 -7.34
N GLY A 172 -31.02 -8.00 -8.23
CA GLY A 172 -30.52 -8.24 -9.57
C GLY A 172 -29.66 -9.50 -9.68
N SER A 173 -29.28 -9.81 -10.90
CA SER A 173 -28.45 -10.97 -11.23
C SER A 173 -27.51 -10.66 -12.38
N TRP A 174 -26.42 -11.40 -12.45
CA TRP A 174 -25.50 -11.37 -13.58
C TRP A 174 -25.59 -12.66 -14.36
N THR A 175 -25.65 -12.58 -15.68
CA THR A 175 -25.37 -13.72 -16.53
C THR A 175 -23.89 -13.76 -16.83
N VAL A 176 -23.22 -14.81 -16.39
CA VAL A 176 -21.78 -14.96 -16.44
C VAL A 176 -21.40 -16.16 -17.30
N LYS A 177 -20.34 -16.03 -18.10
CA LYS A 177 -19.71 -17.10 -18.84
C LYS A 177 -18.21 -17.10 -18.57
N THR A 178 -17.78 -17.89 -17.60
CA THR A 178 -16.36 -17.97 -17.19
C THR A 178 -15.56 -18.95 -18.04
N SER A 179 -16.19 -20.03 -18.52
CA SER A 179 -15.51 -21.02 -19.38
C SER A 179 -15.98 -20.87 -20.83
N ALA A 180 -15.03 -20.92 -21.76
CA ALA A 180 -15.35 -20.91 -23.19
C ALA A 180 -16.23 -22.12 -23.61
N ASN A 181 -16.07 -23.24 -22.91
CA ASN A 181 -16.71 -24.53 -23.24
C ASN A 181 -17.94 -24.83 -22.39
N ALA A 182 -18.30 -23.98 -21.44
CA ALA A 182 -19.48 -24.14 -20.60
C ALA A 182 -20.63 -23.20 -21.03
N ALA A 183 -21.86 -23.58 -20.70
CA ALA A 183 -23.01 -22.68 -20.82
C ALA A 183 -22.87 -21.51 -19.83
N PRO A 184 -23.47 -20.33 -20.15
CA PRO A 184 -23.62 -19.25 -19.18
C PRO A 184 -24.44 -19.70 -17.98
N PHE A 185 -24.17 -19.08 -16.82
CA PHE A 185 -24.93 -19.29 -15.58
C PHE A 185 -25.27 -17.94 -14.93
N THR A 186 -26.22 -17.96 -14.00
CA THR A 186 -26.69 -16.78 -13.31
C THR A 186 -26.10 -16.72 -11.90
N VAL A 187 -25.56 -15.55 -11.53
CA VAL A 187 -25.18 -15.19 -10.16
C VAL A 187 -26.21 -14.18 -9.66
N ALA A 188 -27.00 -14.57 -8.69
CA ALA A 188 -28.01 -13.71 -8.08
C ALA A 188 -27.40 -12.91 -6.90
N ALA A 189 -28.09 -11.86 -6.47
CA ALA A 189 -27.91 -11.31 -5.14
C ALA A 189 -28.55 -12.30 -4.15
N ASP A 190 -27.87 -12.57 -3.07
CA ASP A 190 -28.38 -13.36 -1.94
C ASP A 190 -29.39 -12.54 -1.13
#